data_c4ea9891db18eef55d85163197f97dd9
#
_entry.id   c4ea9891db18eef55d85163197f97dd9
#
_cell.length_a   1.000
_cell.length_b   1.000
_cell.length_c   1.000
_cell.angle_alpha   90.00
_cell.angle_beta   90.00
_cell.angle_gamma   90.00
#
_symmetry.space_group_name_H-M   'P 1'
#
loop_
_entity.id
_entity.type
_entity.pdbx_description
1 polymer ?
#
loop_
_entity_poly.entity_id
_entity_poly.type
_entity_poly.pdbx_seq_one_letter_code
_entity_poly.pdbx_strand_id
1 'polypeptide(L)'
;HPERDQKWRDAQDSLLGDPRLAAQECDCDFSTSGDVVFYNEWLEFITQTTVKEPLERRGADQNFWVWEPADYTRDYMVVADVARGDGKDFSTCHVIDIATNVQVAEYRGQLPTKEFGYFLVGVATEYNQALLVVENASIGWATIDAVIERGYRNLYQSPKSDQFTAESYLKTYEGSSDMTPGFTMSMRTRPLVVNKFREYVGDRSVTI
;
A
#
# COMPACT_ATOMS: atom_id res chain seq x y z
N HIS A 1 -13.31 30.96 -15.08
CA HIS A 1 -13.74 32.36 -14.90
C HIS A 1 -13.71 33.05 -16.26
N PRO A 2 -14.73 33.86 -16.65
CA PRO A 2 -14.81 34.45 -17.99
C PRO A 2 -13.63 35.36 -18.39
N GLU A 3 -12.82 35.78 -17.43
CA GLU A 3 -11.65 36.62 -17.66
C GLU A 3 -10.33 35.80 -17.76
N ARG A 4 -10.41 34.46 -17.61
CA ARG A 4 -9.25 33.56 -17.74
C ARG A 4 -9.38 32.78 -19.03
N ASP A 5 -9.24 33.50 -20.15
CA ASP A 5 -9.23 32.94 -21.52
C ASP A 5 -7.83 32.39 -21.90
N GLN A 6 -7.70 31.89 -23.11
CA GLN A 6 -6.45 31.36 -23.61
C GLN A 6 -5.32 32.40 -23.62
N LYS A 7 -5.65 33.67 -23.88
CA LYS A 7 -4.66 34.75 -23.87
C LYS A 7 -4.10 34.99 -22.47
N TRP A 8 -4.98 34.93 -21.46
CA TRP A 8 -4.56 35.01 -20.07
C TRP A 8 -3.64 33.82 -19.73
N ARG A 9 -3.99 32.61 -20.18
CA ARG A 9 -3.17 31.40 -19.94
C ARG A 9 -1.79 31.51 -20.59
N ASP A 10 -1.72 31.94 -21.84
CA ASP A 10 -0.46 32.15 -22.58
C ASP A 10 0.42 33.21 -21.91
N ALA A 11 -0.20 34.25 -21.34
CA ALA A 11 0.53 35.28 -20.57
C ALA A 11 1.11 34.71 -19.27
N GLN A 12 0.38 33.81 -18.58
CA GLN A 12 0.89 33.15 -17.38
C GLN A 12 2.04 32.17 -17.71
N ASP A 13 1.93 31.42 -18.82
CA ASP A 13 3.04 30.55 -19.28
C ASP A 13 4.31 31.34 -19.54
N SER A 14 4.19 32.51 -20.17
CA SER A 14 5.32 33.40 -20.42
C SER A 14 5.90 34.02 -19.15
N LEU A 15 5.04 34.34 -18.17
CA LEU A 15 5.44 34.92 -16.90
C LEU A 15 6.15 33.94 -15.98
N LEU A 16 5.63 32.73 -15.88
CA LEU A 16 6.16 31.69 -15.01
C LEU A 16 7.38 31.00 -15.62
N GLY A 17 7.52 31.02 -16.95
CA GLY A 17 8.68 30.51 -17.68
C GLY A 17 8.85 28.97 -17.59
N ASP A 18 7.98 28.29 -16.87
CA ASP A 18 7.93 26.84 -16.72
C ASP A 18 6.50 26.34 -16.95
N PRO A 19 6.26 25.55 -18.01
CA PRO A 19 4.94 25.02 -18.32
C PRO A 19 4.34 24.17 -17.19
N ARG A 20 5.17 23.54 -16.35
CA ARG A 20 4.72 22.72 -15.21
C ARG A 20 4.18 23.60 -14.10
N LEU A 21 4.89 24.67 -13.76
CA LEU A 21 4.41 25.67 -12.80
C LEU A 21 3.11 26.32 -13.27
N ALA A 22 3.02 26.60 -14.55
CA ALA A 22 1.81 27.19 -15.13
C ALA A 22 0.62 26.21 -15.09
N ALA A 23 0.82 24.93 -15.35
CA ALA A 23 -0.21 23.90 -15.19
C ALA A 23 -0.65 23.78 -13.72
N GLN A 24 0.28 23.77 -12.79
CA GLN A 24 -0.02 23.69 -11.36
C GLN A 24 -0.80 24.91 -10.84
N GLU A 25 -0.35 26.12 -11.16
CA GLU A 25 -0.91 27.36 -10.62
C GLU A 25 -2.20 27.82 -11.35
N CYS A 26 -2.29 27.52 -12.64
CA CYS A 26 -3.39 28.03 -13.48
C CYS A 26 -4.48 26.98 -13.72
N ASP A 27 -4.10 25.71 -13.90
CA ASP A 27 -5.01 24.63 -14.23
C ASP A 27 -5.31 23.70 -13.03
N CYS A 28 -4.67 23.95 -11.87
CA CYS A 28 -4.71 23.08 -10.70
C CYS A 28 -4.27 21.63 -11.03
N ASP A 29 -3.42 21.49 -12.04
CA ASP A 29 -2.87 20.20 -12.44
C ASP A 29 -1.59 19.92 -11.65
N PHE A 30 -1.74 19.21 -10.55
CA PHE A 30 -0.62 18.81 -9.68
C PHE A 30 0.09 17.54 -10.17
N SER A 31 -0.43 16.90 -11.21
CA SER A 31 0.13 15.66 -11.76
C SER A 31 1.44 15.89 -12.52
N THR A 32 1.69 17.12 -12.95
CA THR A 32 2.92 17.55 -13.63
C THR A 32 3.95 18.20 -12.70
N SER A 33 3.65 18.33 -11.38
CA SER A 33 4.57 18.90 -10.41
C SER A 33 5.81 18.01 -10.25
N GLY A 34 7.00 18.61 -10.17
CA GLY A 34 8.26 17.88 -10.09
C GLY A 34 8.46 17.00 -8.84
N ASP A 35 7.56 17.12 -7.85
CA ASP A 35 7.61 16.41 -6.57
C ASP A 35 6.63 15.23 -6.47
N VAL A 36 6.02 14.80 -7.59
CA VAL A 36 5.13 13.63 -7.59
C VAL A 36 5.93 12.34 -7.40
N VAL A 37 5.39 11.43 -6.58
CA VAL A 37 6.00 10.12 -6.35
C VAL A 37 5.96 9.28 -7.63
N PHE A 38 4.86 9.33 -8.37
CA PHE A 38 4.66 8.58 -9.62
C PHE A 38 4.41 9.54 -10.78
N TYR A 39 5.01 9.27 -11.94
CA TYR A 39 4.73 10.01 -13.15
C TYR A 39 3.36 9.65 -13.71
N ASN A 40 2.67 10.61 -14.32
CA ASN A 40 1.35 10.41 -14.91
C ASN A 40 1.32 9.29 -15.93
N GLU A 41 2.33 9.20 -16.78
CA GLU A 41 2.44 8.14 -17.80
C GLU A 41 2.45 6.73 -17.19
N TRP A 42 2.99 6.56 -15.97
CA TRP A 42 2.97 5.29 -15.27
C TRP A 42 1.57 4.96 -14.74
N LEU A 43 0.88 5.97 -14.18
CA LEU A 43 -0.48 5.82 -13.69
C LEU A 43 -1.46 5.54 -14.83
N GLU A 44 -1.31 6.23 -15.96
CA GLU A 44 -2.09 5.98 -17.17
C GLU A 44 -1.87 4.55 -17.69
N PHE A 45 -0.61 4.10 -17.73
CA PHE A 45 -0.29 2.73 -18.12
C PHE A 45 -0.98 1.71 -17.22
N ILE A 46 -0.89 1.86 -15.87
CA ILE A 46 -1.57 0.99 -14.91
C ILE A 46 -3.07 1.01 -15.17
N THR A 47 -3.68 2.19 -15.27
CA THR A 47 -5.12 2.35 -15.48
C THR A 47 -5.61 1.65 -16.76
N GLN A 48 -4.82 1.70 -17.82
CA GLN A 48 -5.20 1.14 -19.12
C GLN A 48 -4.92 -0.36 -19.25
N THR A 49 -3.94 -0.88 -18.51
CA THR A 49 -3.45 -2.25 -18.73
C THR A 49 -3.71 -3.21 -17.59
N THR A 50 -3.74 -2.73 -16.34
CA THR A 50 -3.81 -3.62 -15.16
C THR A 50 -5.12 -3.51 -14.40
N VAL A 51 -5.75 -2.33 -14.37
CA VAL A 51 -7.04 -2.14 -13.70
C VAL A 51 -8.13 -2.94 -14.39
N LYS A 52 -8.78 -3.82 -13.63
CA LYS A 52 -9.88 -4.67 -14.12
C LYS A 52 -10.86 -4.99 -12.99
N GLU A 53 -12.08 -5.36 -13.37
CA GLU A 53 -13.08 -5.79 -12.40
C GLU A 53 -12.62 -7.05 -11.65
N PRO A 54 -12.89 -7.14 -10.33
CA PRO A 54 -12.60 -8.36 -9.57
C PRO A 54 -13.51 -9.52 -10.01
N LEU A 55 -13.02 -10.74 -9.87
CA LEU A 55 -13.81 -11.95 -10.10
C LEU A 55 -14.98 -12.07 -9.11
N GLU A 56 -14.75 -11.66 -7.87
CA GLU A 56 -15.79 -11.64 -6.84
C GLU A 56 -15.55 -10.53 -5.82
N ARG A 57 -16.64 -10.14 -5.17
CA ARG A 57 -16.63 -9.20 -4.05
C ARG A 57 -17.26 -9.89 -2.86
N ARG A 58 -16.60 -9.90 -1.72
CA ARG A 58 -17.00 -10.60 -0.49
C ARG A 58 -17.29 -9.64 0.65
N GLY A 59 -17.94 -10.16 1.67
CA GLY A 59 -18.35 -9.40 2.85
C GLY A 59 -19.71 -8.73 2.70
N ALA A 60 -20.28 -8.29 3.82
CA ALA A 60 -21.60 -7.64 3.83
C ALA A 60 -21.63 -6.37 2.97
N ASP A 61 -20.54 -5.61 3.01
CA ASP A 61 -20.39 -4.36 2.26
C ASP A 61 -19.71 -4.57 0.89
N GLN A 62 -19.45 -5.83 0.51
CA GLN A 62 -18.75 -6.18 -0.74
C GLN A 62 -17.41 -5.47 -0.92
N ASN A 63 -16.70 -5.26 0.14
CA ASN A 63 -15.49 -4.46 0.24
C ASN A 63 -14.19 -5.29 0.31
N PHE A 64 -14.27 -6.62 0.20
CA PHE A 64 -13.14 -7.51 -0.06
C PHE A 64 -13.22 -7.99 -1.50
N TRP A 65 -12.32 -7.49 -2.34
CA TRP A 65 -12.28 -7.75 -3.77
C TRP A 65 -11.23 -8.79 -4.08
N VAL A 66 -11.58 -9.77 -4.89
CA VAL A 66 -10.70 -10.88 -5.26
C VAL A 66 -10.60 -10.94 -6.78
N TRP A 67 -9.40 -10.79 -7.29
CA TRP A 67 -9.06 -10.94 -8.73
C TRP A 67 -8.57 -12.35 -9.03
N GLU A 68 -7.80 -12.95 -8.10
CA GLU A 68 -7.34 -14.33 -8.21
C GLU A 68 -7.60 -15.05 -6.87
N PRO A 69 -8.26 -16.22 -6.90
CA PRO A 69 -8.40 -17.04 -5.70
C PRO A 69 -7.05 -17.58 -5.25
N ALA A 70 -6.97 -17.99 -3.99
CA ALA A 70 -5.76 -18.57 -3.43
C ALA A 70 -5.34 -19.84 -4.17
N ASP A 71 -4.08 -19.93 -4.52
CA ASP A 71 -3.40 -21.12 -5.04
C ASP A 71 -2.38 -21.61 -4.01
N TYR A 72 -2.60 -22.78 -3.45
CA TYR A 72 -1.76 -23.34 -2.39
C TYR A 72 -0.36 -23.79 -2.86
N THR A 73 -0.05 -23.61 -4.13
CA THR A 73 1.31 -23.81 -4.69
C THR A 73 2.11 -22.53 -4.74
N ARG A 74 1.50 -21.38 -4.38
CA ARG A 74 2.11 -20.06 -4.41
C ARG A 74 2.30 -19.49 -3.02
N ASP A 75 3.25 -18.59 -2.88
CA ASP A 75 3.50 -17.83 -1.67
C ASP A 75 2.96 -16.41 -1.80
N TYR A 76 2.28 -15.94 -0.74
CA TYR A 76 1.63 -14.64 -0.71
C TYR A 76 2.11 -13.78 0.45
N MET A 77 1.93 -12.49 0.29
CA MET A 77 2.08 -11.50 1.33
C MET A 77 0.78 -10.71 1.49
N VAL A 78 0.32 -10.53 2.73
CA VAL A 78 -0.80 -9.66 3.08
C VAL A 78 -0.23 -8.42 3.76
N VAL A 79 -0.36 -7.27 3.14
CA VAL A 79 0.10 -5.98 3.69
C VAL A 79 -1.10 -5.17 4.15
N ALA A 80 -1.08 -4.69 5.38
CA ALA A 80 -2.21 -3.98 5.98
C ALA A 80 -1.81 -2.63 6.58
N ASP A 81 -2.62 -1.61 6.28
CA ASP A 81 -2.66 -0.31 6.92
C ASP A 81 -3.91 -0.22 7.79
N VAL A 82 -3.75 0.26 9.04
CA VAL A 82 -4.78 0.17 10.08
C VAL A 82 -5.35 1.53 10.40
N ALA A 83 -6.66 1.68 10.24
CA ALA A 83 -7.44 2.81 10.74
C ALA A 83 -8.21 2.46 12.03
N ARG A 84 -8.75 3.48 12.70
CA ARG A 84 -9.48 3.32 13.97
C ARG A 84 -10.80 2.56 13.85
N GLY A 85 -11.40 2.56 12.67
CA GLY A 85 -12.74 2.02 12.47
C GLY A 85 -13.86 2.92 13.06
N ASP A 86 -13.56 4.21 13.26
CA ASP A 86 -14.47 5.20 13.85
C ASP A 86 -15.30 5.98 12.80
N GLY A 87 -15.29 5.51 11.56
CA GLY A 87 -16.05 6.09 10.45
C GLY A 87 -15.35 7.25 9.72
N LYS A 88 -14.14 7.64 10.14
CA LYS A 88 -13.41 8.76 9.53
C LYS A 88 -12.38 8.31 8.50
N ASP A 89 -11.78 7.14 8.74
CA ASP A 89 -10.72 6.60 7.93
C ASP A 89 -10.96 5.11 7.65
N PHE A 90 -10.22 4.52 6.71
CA PHE A 90 -10.38 3.16 6.27
C PHE A 90 -9.14 2.33 6.56
N SER A 91 -9.33 1.14 7.14
CA SER A 91 -8.32 0.09 7.13
C SER A 91 -8.27 -0.54 5.75
N THR A 92 -7.08 -0.85 5.27
CA THR A 92 -6.87 -1.52 3.98
C THR A 92 -5.95 -2.72 4.14
N CYS A 93 -6.14 -3.73 3.31
CA CYS A 93 -5.11 -4.73 3.09
C CYS A 93 -5.05 -5.14 1.62
N HIS A 94 -3.85 -5.49 1.18
CA HIS A 94 -3.55 -5.97 -0.17
C HIS A 94 -2.92 -7.35 -0.07
N VAL A 95 -3.39 -8.29 -0.87
CA VAL A 95 -2.79 -9.62 -1.01
C VAL A 95 -1.98 -9.62 -2.30
N ILE A 96 -0.70 -9.95 -2.17
CA ILE A 96 0.26 -9.91 -3.27
C ILE A 96 0.88 -11.30 -3.45
N ASP A 97 0.84 -11.82 -4.66
CA ASP A 97 1.65 -12.97 -5.06
C ASP A 97 3.12 -12.54 -5.11
N ILE A 98 3.95 -13.17 -4.27
CA ILE A 98 5.36 -12.77 -4.09
C ILE A 98 6.20 -13.08 -5.34
N ALA A 99 5.86 -14.14 -6.06
CA ALA A 99 6.63 -14.58 -7.23
C ALA A 99 6.43 -13.67 -8.45
N THR A 100 5.22 -13.11 -8.58
CA THR A 100 4.81 -12.33 -9.77
C THR A 100 4.66 -10.84 -9.49
N ASN A 101 4.65 -10.42 -8.22
CA ASN A 101 4.33 -9.06 -7.76
C ASN A 101 2.93 -8.60 -8.23
N VAL A 102 1.97 -9.51 -8.32
CA VAL A 102 0.59 -9.22 -8.72
C VAL A 102 -0.26 -9.08 -7.47
N GLN A 103 -1.04 -8.00 -7.38
CA GLN A 103 -2.10 -7.87 -6.39
C GLN A 103 -3.27 -8.77 -6.79
N VAL A 104 -3.58 -9.76 -5.95
CA VAL A 104 -4.62 -10.77 -6.21
C VAL A 104 -5.91 -10.54 -5.44
N ALA A 105 -5.84 -9.81 -4.32
CA ALA A 105 -7.01 -9.37 -3.58
C ALA A 105 -6.75 -8.08 -2.81
N GLU A 106 -7.84 -7.40 -2.45
CA GLU A 106 -7.78 -6.16 -1.66
C GLU A 106 -9.02 -6.02 -0.77
N TYR A 107 -8.83 -5.42 0.38
CA TYR A 107 -9.88 -4.99 1.28
C TYR A 107 -9.74 -3.50 1.58
N ARG A 108 -10.88 -2.79 1.62
CA ARG A 108 -10.97 -1.43 2.14
C ARG A 108 -12.26 -1.26 2.94
N GLY A 109 -12.14 -1.05 4.24
CA GLY A 109 -13.31 -0.95 5.11
C GLY A 109 -13.03 -0.32 6.47
N GLN A 110 -14.04 -0.31 7.32
CA GLN A 110 -14.03 0.37 8.62
C GLN A 110 -14.23 -0.60 9.79
N LEU A 111 -13.69 -1.80 9.69
CA LEU A 111 -13.70 -2.73 10.81
C LEU A 111 -12.94 -2.13 12.02
N PRO A 112 -13.44 -2.32 13.24
CA PRO A 112 -12.67 -2.05 14.46
C PRO A 112 -11.34 -2.82 14.43
N THR A 113 -10.30 -2.26 15.06
CA THR A 113 -8.93 -2.79 14.99
C THR A 113 -8.81 -4.26 15.35
N LYS A 114 -9.50 -4.72 16.38
CA LYS A 114 -9.49 -6.14 16.79
C LYS A 114 -10.15 -7.04 15.75
N GLU A 115 -11.30 -6.64 15.23
CA GLU A 115 -12.04 -7.37 14.20
C GLU A 115 -11.27 -7.40 12.89
N PHE A 116 -10.59 -6.29 12.57
CA PHE A 116 -9.70 -6.24 11.41
C PHE A 116 -8.52 -7.21 11.57
N GLY A 117 -7.93 -7.34 12.76
CA GLY A 117 -6.92 -8.36 13.04
C GLY A 117 -7.42 -9.79 12.80
N TYR A 118 -8.64 -10.10 13.23
CA TYR A 118 -9.25 -11.41 12.95
C TYR A 118 -9.52 -11.65 11.47
N PHE A 119 -9.97 -10.62 10.77
CA PHE A 119 -10.16 -10.64 9.32
C PHE A 119 -8.83 -10.91 8.60
N LEU A 120 -7.76 -10.20 8.97
CA LEU A 120 -6.43 -10.39 8.39
C LEU A 120 -5.89 -11.81 8.58
N VAL A 121 -6.11 -12.41 9.76
CA VAL A 121 -5.75 -13.83 10.00
C VAL A 121 -6.52 -14.75 9.07
N GLY A 122 -7.82 -14.49 8.85
CA GLY A 122 -8.64 -15.25 7.92
C GLY A 122 -8.10 -15.19 6.49
N VAL A 123 -7.85 -13.98 6.00
CA VAL A 123 -7.28 -13.73 4.65
C VAL A 123 -5.91 -14.38 4.50
N ALA A 124 -5.00 -14.15 5.45
CA ALA A 124 -3.66 -14.71 5.37
C ALA A 124 -3.64 -16.24 5.43
N THR A 125 -4.57 -16.83 6.19
CA THR A 125 -4.74 -18.30 6.25
C THR A 125 -5.28 -18.83 4.92
N GLU A 126 -6.27 -18.19 4.32
CA GLU A 126 -6.83 -18.54 3.02
C GLU A 126 -5.75 -18.50 1.93
N TYR A 127 -4.94 -17.46 1.91
CA TYR A 127 -3.83 -17.30 0.96
C TYR A 127 -2.55 -18.03 1.41
N ASN A 128 -2.68 -19.34 1.65
CA ASN A 128 -1.59 -20.27 1.91
C ASN A 128 -0.68 -19.85 3.09
N GLN A 129 -1.26 -19.45 4.23
CA GLN A 129 -0.52 -18.96 5.39
C GLN A 129 0.43 -17.80 5.03
N ALA A 130 -0.06 -16.83 4.27
CA ALA A 130 0.68 -15.69 3.73
C ALA A 130 1.51 -14.96 4.81
N LEU A 131 2.65 -14.39 4.42
CA LEU A 131 3.37 -13.45 5.30
C LEU A 131 2.49 -12.24 5.59
N LEU A 132 2.07 -12.07 6.85
CA LEU A 132 1.23 -10.96 7.27
C LEU A 132 2.09 -9.79 7.74
N VAL A 133 1.99 -8.66 7.04
CA VAL A 133 2.70 -7.42 7.33
C VAL A 133 1.70 -6.36 7.78
N VAL A 134 1.72 -5.99 9.04
CA VAL A 134 0.85 -4.95 9.63
C VAL A 134 1.72 -3.80 10.09
N GLU A 135 1.40 -2.57 9.73
CA GLU A 135 2.10 -1.40 10.26
C GLU A 135 1.86 -1.29 11.77
N ASN A 136 2.96 -1.23 12.56
CA ASN A 136 2.89 -1.23 14.02
C ASN A 136 2.87 0.17 14.65
N ALA A 137 2.64 1.21 13.86
CA ALA A 137 2.52 2.56 14.37
C ALA A 137 1.17 2.75 15.10
N SER A 138 1.20 3.42 16.26
CA SER A 138 0.02 3.88 17.00
C SER A 138 -1.07 2.81 17.18
N ILE A 139 -2.15 2.88 16.39
CA ILE A 139 -3.32 1.99 16.47
C ILE A 139 -3.08 0.58 15.90
N GLY A 140 -2.07 0.41 15.07
CA GLY A 140 -1.72 -0.90 14.48
C GLY A 140 -1.42 -1.97 15.53
N TRP A 141 -0.95 -1.58 16.73
CA TRP A 141 -0.70 -2.49 17.84
C TRP A 141 -1.94 -3.27 18.27
N ALA A 142 -3.12 -2.64 18.31
CA ALA A 142 -4.34 -3.33 18.69
C ALA A 142 -4.73 -4.43 17.68
N THR A 143 -4.44 -4.21 16.40
CA THR A 143 -4.62 -5.21 15.34
C THR A 143 -3.59 -6.33 15.44
N ILE A 144 -2.32 -6.00 15.71
CA ILE A 144 -1.24 -6.99 15.90
C ILE A 144 -1.52 -7.87 17.12
N ASP A 145 -1.97 -7.29 18.24
CA ASP A 145 -2.34 -8.06 19.42
C ASP A 145 -3.46 -9.07 19.12
N ALA A 146 -4.46 -8.68 18.32
CA ALA A 146 -5.53 -9.57 17.89
C ALA A 146 -5.02 -10.70 16.96
N VAL A 147 -4.05 -10.42 16.10
CA VAL A 147 -3.38 -11.42 15.25
C VAL A 147 -2.62 -12.43 16.11
N ILE A 148 -1.88 -11.97 17.12
CA ILE A 148 -1.14 -12.80 18.08
C ILE A 148 -2.12 -13.62 18.95
N GLU A 149 -3.22 -13.04 19.43
CA GLU A 149 -4.27 -13.72 20.19
C GLU A 149 -4.85 -14.91 19.40
N ARG A 150 -4.96 -14.78 18.07
CA ARG A 150 -5.38 -15.85 17.17
C ARG A 150 -4.31 -16.92 16.89
N GLY A 151 -3.10 -16.73 17.39
CA GLY A 151 -1.99 -17.67 17.23
C GLY A 151 -1.40 -17.69 15.81
N TYR A 152 -1.60 -16.62 15.01
CA TYR A 152 -1.01 -16.54 13.68
C TYR A 152 0.50 -16.36 13.78
N ARG A 153 1.27 -17.28 13.16
CA ARG A 153 2.73 -17.35 13.35
C ARG A 153 3.52 -16.63 12.27
N ASN A 154 3.02 -16.57 11.03
CA ASN A 154 3.72 -15.96 9.90
C ASN A 154 3.49 -14.44 9.86
N LEU A 155 3.73 -13.78 11.00
CA LEU A 155 3.64 -12.33 11.17
C LEU A 155 5.03 -11.71 11.01
N TYR A 156 5.14 -10.70 10.15
CA TYR A 156 6.38 -9.95 9.93
C TYR A 156 6.90 -9.32 11.21
N GLN A 157 8.20 -9.30 11.39
CA GLN A 157 8.90 -8.74 12.55
C GLN A 157 9.91 -7.69 12.09
N SER A 158 9.85 -6.50 12.63
CA SER A 158 10.86 -5.46 12.41
C SER A 158 11.99 -5.55 13.42
N PRO A 159 13.27 -5.33 13.02
CA PRO A 159 14.37 -5.21 13.97
C PRO A 159 14.20 -3.97 14.84
N LYS A 160 14.49 -4.09 16.14
CA LYS A 160 14.45 -2.97 17.11
C LYS A 160 15.61 -1.99 16.95
N SER A 161 16.72 -2.41 16.35
CA SER A 161 17.89 -1.56 16.18
C SER A 161 17.79 -0.72 14.91
N ASP A 162 18.31 0.51 14.97
CA ASP A 162 18.43 1.43 13.82
C ASP A 162 19.40 0.96 12.72
N GLN A 163 20.02 -0.21 12.87
CA GLN A 163 20.90 -0.80 11.87
C GLN A 163 20.07 -1.52 10.80
N PHE A 164 19.42 -0.73 9.97
CA PHE A 164 18.72 -1.20 8.80
C PHE A 164 19.73 -1.48 7.69
N THR A 165 20.07 -2.74 7.49
CA THR A 165 20.76 -3.20 6.27
C THR A 165 19.76 -3.94 5.40
N ALA A 166 19.92 -3.89 4.07
CA ALA A 166 19.08 -4.66 3.14
C ALA A 166 19.03 -6.16 3.50
N GLU A 167 20.10 -6.68 4.12
CA GLU A 167 20.19 -8.06 4.60
C GLU A 167 19.31 -8.34 5.83
N SER A 168 18.98 -7.33 6.64
CA SER A 168 18.11 -7.50 7.82
C SER A 168 16.65 -7.75 7.45
N TYR A 169 16.23 -7.37 6.23
CA TYR A 169 14.88 -7.70 5.71
C TYR A 169 14.70 -9.19 5.39
N LEU A 170 15.78 -9.91 5.11
CA LEU A 170 15.75 -11.30 4.65
C LEU A 170 15.94 -12.32 5.77
N LYS A 171 16.28 -11.87 6.99
CA LYS A 171 16.48 -12.77 8.13
C LYS A 171 15.25 -12.79 9.02
N THR A 172 14.40 -13.75 8.80
CA THR A 172 13.36 -14.14 9.76
C THR A 172 14.05 -14.76 10.98
N TYR A 173 14.29 -13.95 12.01
CA TYR A 173 14.84 -14.46 13.28
C TYR A 173 13.67 -14.92 14.15
N GLU A 174 13.39 -16.21 14.15
CA GLU A 174 12.54 -16.83 15.16
C GLU A 174 13.17 -16.65 16.54
N GLY A 175 12.50 -15.89 17.42
CA GLY A 175 12.80 -15.84 18.85
C GLY A 175 13.86 -14.85 19.31
N SER A 176 14.28 -13.87 18.51
CA SER A 176 15.17 -12.80 18.96
C SER A 176 14.44 -11.76 19.81
N SER A 177 14.97 -11.44 21.00
CA SER A 177 14.50 -10.36 21.87
C SER A 177 14.59 -8.96 21.23
N ASP A 178 15.28 -8.87 20.08
CA ASP A 178 15.56 -7.63 19.35
C ASP A 178 14.61 -7.37 18.18
N MET A 179 13.53 -8.15 18.09
CA MET A 179 12.50 -8.01 17.06
C MET A 179 11.21 -7.43 17.65
N THR A 180 10.47 -6.73 16.81
CA THR A 180 9.17 -6.13 17.15
C THR A 180 8.13 -6.60 16.14
N PRO A 181 6.98 -7.16 16.57
CA PRO A 181 5.91 -7.57 15.65
C PRO A 181 5.43 -6.42 14.77
N GLY A 182 5.16 -6.74 13.50
CA GLY A 182 4.70 -5.80 12.50
C GLY A 182 5.81 -5.00 11.83
N PHE A 183 5.43 -4.18 10.86
CA PHE A 183 6.34 -3.32 10.12
C PHE A 183 6.44 -1.94 10.77
N THR A 184 7.65 -1.51 11.09
CA THR A 184 7.89 -0.18 11.68
C THR A 184 8.16 0.84 10.57
N MET A 185 7.16 1.67 10.26
CA MET A 185 7.33 2.82 9.39
C MET A 185 7.96 3.96 10.18
N SER A 186 9.12 4.42 9.74
CA SER A 186 9.88 5.51 10.36
C SER A 186 10.27 6.56 9.32
N MET A 187 10.76 7.71 9.75
CA MET A 187 11.32 8.74 8.87
C MET A 187 12.47 8.20 8.00
N ARG A 188 13.16 7.17 8.46
CA ARG A 188 14.26 6.53 7.74
C ARG A 188 13.77 5.45 6.76
N THR A 189 12.82 4.62 7.16
CA THR A 189 12.31 3.51 6.33
C THR A 189 11.33 3.98 5.26
N ARG A 190 10.52 5.00 5.54
CA ARG A 190 9.52 5.50 4.60
C ARG A 190 10.10 5.89 3.24
N PRO A 191 11.17 6.70 3.14
CA PRO A 191 11.76 7.03 1.84
C PRO A 191 12.28 5.80 1.08
N LEU A 192 12.82 4.82 1.79
CA LEU A 192 13.34 3.58 1.17
C LEU A 192 12.20 2.76 0.55
N VAL A 193 11.10 2.57 1.29
CA VAL A 193 9.93 1.84 0.79
C VAL A 193 9.30 2.56 -0.39
N VAL A 194 9.07 3.87 -0.27
CA VAL A 194 8.46 4.69 -1.33
C VAL A 194 9.32 4.68 -2.59
N ASN A 195 10.64 4.87 -2.46
CA ASN A 195 11.55 4.84 -3.61
C ASN A 195 11.58 3.46 -4.27
N LYS A 196 11.60 2.39 -3.46
CA LYS A 196 11.59 1.03 -4.00
C LYS A 196 10.28 0.69 -4.73
N PHE A 197 9.15 1.11 -4.17
CA PHE A 197 7.85 0.95 -4.84
C PHE A 197 7.77 1.78 -6.13
N ARG A 198 8.33 3.00 -6.11
CA ARG A 198 8.44 3.85 -7.31
C ARG A 198 9.24 3.16 -8.42
N GLU A 199 10.35 2.49 -8.09
CA GLU A 199 11.12 1.69 -9.07
C GLU A 199 10.25 0.58 -9.67
N TYR A 200 9.55 -0.22 -8.85
CA TYR A 200 8.69 -1.30 -9.33
C TYR A 200 7.56 -0.81 -10.25
N VAL A 201 6.96 0.34 -9.93
CA VAL A 201 5.93 0.94 -10.79
C VAL A 201 6.54 1.44 -12.10
N GLY A 202 7.70 2.12 -12.05
CA GLY A 202 8.40 2.62 -13.23
C GLY A 202 8.88 1.51 -14.16
N ASP A 203 9.37 0.41 -13.60
CA ASP A 203 9.84 -0.77 -14.34
C ASP A 203 8.70 -1.69 -14.79
N ARG A 204 7.44 -1.36 -14.46
CA ARG A 204 6.26 -2.18 -14.75
C ARG A 204 6.35 -3.61 -14.19
N SER A 205 7.05 -3.75 -13.07
CA SER A 205 7.30 -5.05 -12.43
C SER A 205 6.33 -5.35 -11.28
N VAL A 206 5.30 -4.54 -11.12
CA VAL A 206 4.16 -4.74 -10.22
C VAL A 206 2.86 -4.58 -10.99
N THR A 207 1.87 -5.41 -10.67
CA THR A 207 0.49 -5.32 -11.19
C THR A 207 -0.44 -5.03 -10.03
N ILE A 208 -1.17 -3.91 -10.12
CA ILE A 208 -2.09 -3.42 -9.09
C ILE A 208 -3.50 -3.36 -9.67
#